data_09b5e7a5b68372b09312d6842be2fcf3
#
_entry.id   09b5e7a5b68372b09312d6842be2fcf3
#
_cell.length_a   1.000
_cell.length_b   1.000
_cell.length_c   1.000
_cell.angle_alpha   90.00
_cell.angle_beta   90.00
_cell.angle_gamma   90.00
#
_symmetry.space_group_name_H-M   'P 1'
#
loop_
_entity.id
_entity.type
_entity.pdbx_description
1 polymer ?
#
loop_
_entity_poly.entity_id
_entity_poly.type
_entity_poly.pdbx_seq_one_letter_code
_entity_poly.pdbx_strand_id
1 'polypeptide(L)'
;MGCASERAKHIALHGRLDFGSNHIIMQATSKIPMFVSVICVLIGCYDLLRGFMHTILLHYSATNIAVLDLTTSTARDQLKLLGAFGVSNLETGIAMILVGLFARKIALAMLGAIPLVYAIGYFAIRYNSEDTAPSTAHWGGVSMLMVYLCVCLATFIAGVVVMRRRGSVQVVG
;
A
#
# COMPACT_ATOMS: atom_id res chain seq x y z
N MET A 1 16.68 -44.49 33.71
CA MET A 1 15.38 -44.55 33.02
C MET A 1 14.63 -43.19 33.01
N GLY A 2 15.23 -42.08 33.36
CA GLY A 2 14.55 -40.76 33.47
C GLY A 2 14.61 -39.85 32.22
N CYS A 3 15.55 -40.04 31.31
CA CYS A 3 15.81 -39.07 30.22
C CYS A 3 14.82 -39.13 29.05
N ALA A 4 14.17 -40.24 28.79
CA ALA A 4 13.21 -40.42 27.69
C ALA A 4 11.86 -39.73 27.98
N SER A 5 11.43 -39.64 29.24
CA SER A 5 10.18 -39.03 29.66
C SER A 5 10.18 -37.50 29.57
N GLU A 6 11.33 -36.85 29.85
CA GLU A 6 11.44 -35.39 29.73
C GLU A 6 11.46 -34.91 28.28
N ARG A 7 12.10 -35.67 27.40
CA ARG A 7 12.15 -35.34 25.97
C ARG A 7 10.77 -35.43 25.31
N ALA A 8 9.94 -36.37 25.70
CA ALA A 8 8.57 -36.51 25.23
C ALA A 8 7.66 -35.34 25.68
N LYS A 9 7.86 -34.84 26.92
CA LYS A 9 7.12 -33.68 27.43
C LYS A 9 7.51 -32.38 26.70
N HIS A 10 8.79 -32.22 26.36
CA HIS A 10 9.25 -31.03 25.60
C HIS A 10 8.68 -31.01 24.18
N ILE A 11 8.62 -32.13 23.48
CA ILE A 11 8.06 -32.23 22.12
C ILE A 11 6.54 -31.97 22.13
N ALA A 12 5.83 -32.53 23.15
CA ALA A 12 4.39 -32.30 23.28
C ALA A 12 4.04 -30.83 23.61
N LEU A 13 4.89 -30.14 24.38
CA LEU A 13 4.70 -28.72 24.71
C LEU A 13 4.92 -27.81 23.52
N HIS A 14 5.96 -28.06 22.70
CA HIS A 14 6.24 -27.30 21.49
C HIS A 14 5.16 -27.49 20.41
N GLY A 15 4.69 -28.73 20.19
CA GLY A 15 3.61 -28.98 19.24
C GLY A 15 2.27 -28.33 19.63
N ARG A 16 2.02 -28.16 20.94
CA ARG A 16 0.79 -27.53 21.45
C ARG A 16 0.81 -26.00 21.30
N LEU A 17 1.99 -25.36 21.40
CA LEU A 17 2.15 -23.93 21.22
C LEU A 17 2.03 -23.51 19.74
N ASP A 18 2.56 -24.31 18.82
CA ASP A 18 2.47 -24.04 17.38
C ASP A 18 1.03 -24.20 16.84
N PHE A 19 0.28 -25.19 17.34
CA PHE A 19 -1.09 -25.42 16.90
C PHE A 19 -2.05 -24.31 17.36
N GLY A 20 -1.85 -23.78 18.58
CA GLY A 20 -2.63 -22.66 19.12
C GLY A 20 -2.37 -21.36 18.39
N SER A 21 -1.12 -21.06 18.06
CA SER A 21 -0.73 -19.85 17.34
C SER A 21 -1.31 -19.81 15.92
N ASN A 22 -1.26 -20.92 15.19
CA ASN A 22 -1.81 -21.00 13.83
C ASN A 22 -3.34 -20.87 13.81
N HIS A 23 -4.04 -21.39 14.82
CA HIS A 23 -5.50 -21.27 14.93
C HIS A 23 -5.93 -19.83 15.21
N ILE A 24 -5.22 -19.11 16.08
CA ILE A 24 -5.49 -17.70 16.40
C ILE A 24 -5.20 -16.80 15.16
N ILE A 25 -4.14 -17.07 14.43
CA ILE A 25 -3.79 -16.33 13.20
C ILE A 25 -4.84 -16.57 12.12
N MET A 26 -5.31 -17.80 11.92
CA MET A 26 -6.34 -18.13 10.93
C MET A 26 -7.71 -17.54 11.29
N GLN A 27 -8.12 -17.56 12.55
CA GLN A 27 -9.38 -16.91 12.98
C GLN A 27 -9.35 -15.40 12.83
N ALA A 28 -8.19 -14.75 13.06
CA ALA A 28 -8.08 -13.32 12.91
C ALA A 28 -8.08 -12.86 11.43
N THR A 29 -7.70 -13.71 10.48
CA THR A 29 -7.78 -13.43 9.03
C THR A 29 -9.21 -13.56 8.50
N SER A 30 -10.05 -14.40 9.07
CA SER A 30 -11.45 -14.58 8.64
C SER A 30 -12.35 -13.36 8.90
N LYS A 31 -11.92 -12.42 9.75
CA LYS A 31 -12.68 -11.21 10.10
C LYS A 31 -12.55 -10.08 9.07
N ILE A 32 -11.49 -10.09 8.25
CA ILE A 32 -11.27 -9.02 7.26
C ILE A 32 -12.05 -9.33 5.98
N PRO A 33 -12.87 -8.38 5.50
CA PRO A 33 -13.70 -8.57 4.32
C PRO A 33 -12.85 -8.83 3.07
N MET A 34 -13.33 -9.68 2.16
CA MET A 34 -12.64 -10.02 0.93
C MET A 34 -12.45 -8.81 -0.01
N PHE A 35 -13.37 -7.85 0.04
CA PHE A 35 -13.27 -6.65 -0.80
C PHE A 35 -11.98 -5.85 -0.55
N VAL A 36 -11.42 -5.88 0.67
CA VAL A 36 -10.14 -5.25 1.00
C VAL A 36 -9.01 -5.81 0.15
N SER A 37 -8.96 -7.15 0.00
CA SER A 37 -7.98 -7.82 -0.88
C SER A 37 -8.16 -7.43 -2.35
N VAL A 38 -9.42 -7.46 -2.82
CA VAL A 38 -9.73 -7.13 -4.22
C VAL A 38 -9.32 -5.70 -4.55
N ILE A 39 -9.71 -4.74 -3.72
CA ILE A 39 -9.35 -3.33 -3.94
C ILE A 39 -7.82 -3.13 -3.83
N CYS A 40 -7.16 -3.79 -2.87
CA CYS A 40 -5.70 -3.72 -2.75
C CYS A 40 -4.99 -4.21 -4.03
N VAL A 41 -5.45 -5.32 -4.61
CA VAL A 41 -4.92 -5.83 -5.89
C VAL A 41 -5.19 -4.86 -7.04
N LEU A 42 -6.39 -4.30 -7.13
CA LEU A 42 -6.74 -3.33 -8.18
C LEU A 42 -5.88 -2.06 -8.09
N ILE A 43 -5.66 -1.55 -6.88
CA ILE A 43 -4.75 -0.42 -6.62
C ILE A 43 -3.32 -0.79 -7.03
N GLY A 44 -2.85 -1.99 -6.70
CA GLY A 44 -1.54 -2.47 -7.13
C GLY A 44 -1.40 -2.57 -8.66
N CYS A 45 -2.42 -3.07 -9.37
CA CYS A 45 -2.44 -3.08 -10.83
C CYS A 45 -2.40 -1.66 -11.43
N TYR A 46 -3.11 -0.71 -10.81
CA TYR A 46 -3.05 0.68 -11.21
C TYR A 46 -1.65 1.28 -11.01
N ASP A 47 -0.98 1.00 -9.89
CA ASP A 47 0.39 1.44 -9.64
C ASP A 47 1.39 0.81 -10.63
N LEU A 48 1.22 -0.46 -11.01
CA LEU A 48 2.02 -1.08 -12.06
C LEU A 48 1.84 -0.35 -13.40
N LEU A 49 0.60 -0.02 -13.77
CA LEU A 49 0.32 0.74 -14.98
C LEU A 49 0.98 2.11 -14.94
N ARG A 50 0.86 2.84 -13.82
CA ARG A 50 1.55 4.13 -13.64
C ARG A 50 3.07 3.98 -13.71
N GLY A 51 3.62 2.96 -13.05
CA GLY A 51 5.05 2.67 -13.10
C GLY A 51 5.52 2.41 -14.53
N PHE A 52 4.79 1.61 -15.30
CA PHE A 52 5.07 1.36 -16.71
C PHE A 52 5.05 2.66 -17.53
N MET A 53 4.02 3.49 -17.34
CA MET A 53 3.90 4.78 -18.04
C MET A 53 5.07 5.71 -17.73
N HIS A 54 5.50 5.78 -16.47
CA HIS A 54 6.56 6.69 -16.03
C HIS A 54 7.98 6.11 -16.20
N THR A 55 8.13 4.86 -16.66
CA THR A 55 9.44 4.24 -16.98
C THR A 55 9.58 3.95 -18.47
N ILE A 56 8.76 3.04 -18.99
CA ILE A 56 8.87 2.59 -20.39
C ILE A 56 8.35 3.65 -21.36
N LEU A 57 7.23 4.30 -21.05
CA LEU A 57 6.65 5.39 -21.85
C LEU A 57 6.99 6.77 -21.25
N LEU A 58 8.20 6.90 -20.69
CA LEU A 58 8.63 8.06 -19.91
C LEU A 58 8.40 9.39 -20.63
N HIS A 59 8.84 9.51 -21.89
CA HIS A 59 8.71 10.75 -22.67
C HIS A 59 7.24 11.10 -22.93
N TYR A 60 6.43 10.11 -23.31
CA TYR A 60 4.99 10.30 -23.50
C TYR A 60 4.31 10.75 -22.21
N SER A 61 4.65 10.11 -21.10
CA SER A 61 4.11 10.46 -19.79
C SER A 61 4.52 11.86 -19.34
N ALA A 62 5.77 12.25 -19.59
CA ALA A 62 6.28 13.56 -19.25
C ALA A 62 5.54 14.68 -20.01
N THR A 63 5.29 14.49 -21.30
CA THR A 63 4.68 15.54 -22.15
C THR A 63 3.16 15.57 -22.04
N ASN A 64 2.49 14.41 -22.00
CA ASN A 64 1.02 14.34 -22.13
C ASN A 64 0.28 14.15 -20.80
N ILE A 65 0.96 13.62 -19.77
CA ILE A 65 0.33 13.36 -18.46
C ILE A 65 0.83 14.34 -17.41
N ALA A 66 2.16 14.44 -17.24
CA ALA A 66 2.76 15.36 -16.27
C ALA A 66 2.84 16.82 -16.81
N VAL A 67 2.73 16.99 -18.11
CA VAL A 67 2.78 18.30 -18.81
C VAL A 67 4.06 19.08 -18.46
N LEU A 68 5.22 18.38 -18.49
CA LEU A 68 6.52 18.98 -18.19
C LEU A 68 7.05 19.74 -19.40
N ASP A 69 7.67 20.89 -19.14
CA ASP A 69 8.42 21.62 -20.17
C ASP A 69 9.80 20.99 -20.36
N LEU A 70 9.94 20.23 -21.43
CA LEU A 70 11.18 19.55 -21.80
C LEU A 70 12.13 20.43 -22.64
N THR A 71 11.83 21.70 -22.84
CA THR A 71 12.73 22.65 -23.57
C THR A 71 13.77 23.28 -22.64
N THR A 72 13.61 23.13 -21.34
CA THR A 72 14.49 23.73 -20.33
C THR A 72 15.80 22.95 -20.18
N SER A 73 16.84 23.61 -19.66
CA SER A 73 18.13 22.95 -19.32
C SER A 73 18.01 21.84 -18.27
N THR A 74 16.95 21.88 -17.46
CA THR A 74 16.65 20.89 -16.41
C THR A 74 15.80 19.72 -16.88
N ALA A 75 15.38 19.69 -18.15
CA ALA A 75 14.49 18.65 -18.70
C ALA A 75 14.98 17.22 -18.44
N ARG A 76 16.29 16.99 -18.57
CA ARG A 76 16.90 15.68 -18.30
C ARG A 76 16.73 15.23 -16.84
N ASP A 77 16.85 16.14 -15.90
CA ASP A 77 16.73 15.83 -14.48
C ASP A 77 15.26 15.62 -14.09
N GLN A 78 14.34 16.38 -14.68
CA GLN A 78 12.90 16.16 -14.54
C GLN A 78 12.50 14.76 -15.06
N LEU A 79 13.02 14.33 -16.21
CA LEU A 79 12.78 12.98 -16.74
C LEU A 79 13.34 11.89 -15.83
N LYS A 80 14.54 12.08 -15.28
CA LYS A 80 15.11 11.10 -14.31
C LYS A 80 14.28 10.99 -13.05
N LEU A 81 13.83 12.12 -12.49
CA LEU A 81 12.96 12.13 -11.31
C LEU A 81 11.61 11.46 -11.58
N LEU A 82 10.99 11.72 -12.73
CA LEU A 82 9.76 11.07 -13.15
C LEU A 82 9.97 9.57 -13.33
N GLY A 83 11.10 9.16 -13.92
CA GLY A 83 11.48 7.75 -14.06
C GLY A 83 11.70 7.06 -12.72
N ALA A 84 12.40 7.69 -11.78
CA ALA A 84 12.59 7.18 -10.43
C ALA A 84 11.25 7.00 -9.69
N PHE A 85 10.33 7.96 -9.84
CA PHE A 85 8.97 7.84 -9.34
C PHE A 85 8.21 6.67 -10.00
N GLY A 86 8.42 6.43 -11.30
CA GLY A 86 7.89 5.28 -12.01
C GLY A 86 8.38 3.95 -11.44
N VAL A 87 9.67 3.82 -11.14
CA VAL A 87 10.24 2.62 -10.49
C VAL A 87 9.61 2.37 -9.12
N SER A 88 9.45 3.42 -8.31
CA SER A 88 8.77 3.33 -7.02
C SER A 88 7.32 2.85 -7.14
N ASN A 89 6.60 3.30 -8.18
CA ASN A 89 5.24 2.81 -8.46
C ASN A 89 5.22 1.33 -8.84
N LEU A 90 6.20 0.83 -9.62
CA LEU A 90 6.30 -0.60 -9.94
C LEU A 90 6.51 -1.43 -8.67
N GLU A 91 7.42 -1.01 -7.79
CA GLU A 91 7.69 -1.66 -6.52
C GLU A 91 6.43 -1.69 -5.62
N THR A 92 5.79 -0.54 -5.44
CA THR A 92 4.56 -0.43 -4.65
C THR A 92 3.45 -1.29 -5.24
N GLY A 93 3.28 -1.28 -6.56
CA GLY A 93 2.28 -2.09 -7.26
C GLY A 93 2.46 -3.58 -7.03
N ILE A 94 3.69 -4.09 -7.16
CA ILE A 94 4.01 -5.49 -6.86
C ILE A 94 3.69 -5.81 -5.39
N ALA A 95 4.16 -4.97 -4.46
CA ALA A 95 3.92 -5.17 -3.03
C ALA A 95 2.41 -5.20 -2.71
N MET A 96 1.62 -4.28 -3.25
CA MET A 96 0.17 -4.21 -3.05
C MET A 96 -0.55 -5.45 -3.58
N ILE A 97 -0.16 -5.96 -4.75
CA ILE A 97 -0.72 -7.21 -5.31
C ILE A 97 -0.40 -8.40 -4.40
N LEU A 98 0.86 -8.55 -3.99
CA LEU A 98 1.28 -9.66 -3.14
C LEU A 98 0.55 -9.64 -1.79
N VAL A 99 0.49 -8.49 -1.11
CA VAL A 99 -0.20 -8.42 0.18
C VAL A 99 -1.72 -8.57 0.04
N GLY A 100 -2.30 -8.07 -1.06
CA GLY A 100 -3.71 -8.25 -1.37
C GLY A 100 -4.08 -9.74 -1.57
N LEU A 101 -3.21 -10.52 -2.20
CA LEU A 101 -3.43 -11.94 -2.43
C LEU A 101 -3.16 -12.79 -1.19
N PHE A 102 -2.08 -12.52 -0.46
CA PHE A 102 -1.56 -13.44 0.56
C PHE A 102 -1.72 -12.93 2.01
N ALA A 103 -1.92 -11.62 2.24
CA ALA A 103 -1.83 -11.04 3.57
C ALA A 103 -2.87 -9.95 3.84
N ARG A 104 -4.17 -10.30 3.92
CA ARG A 104 -5.30 -9.35 4.07
C ARG A 104 -5.15 -8.32 5.20
N LYS A 105 -4.52 -8.70 6.32
CA LYS A 105 -4.26 -7.77 7.43
C LYS A 105 -3.30 -6.66 7.00
N ILE A 106 -2.24 -7.05 6.31
CA ILE A 106 -1.25 -6.10 5.80
C ILE A 106 -1.87 -5.26 4.70
N ALA A 107 -2.68 -5.85 3.81
CA ALA A 107 -3.42 -5.12 2.78
C ALA A 107 -4.29 -4.01 3.37
N LEU A 108 -5.05 -4.29 4.44
CA LEU A 108 -5.84 -3.28 5.13
C LEU A 108 -4.96 -2.18 5.73
N ALA A 109 -3.86 -2.53 6.39
CA ALA A 109 -2.93 -1.56 6.96
C ALA A 109 -2.28 -0.68 5.89
N MET A 110 -1.87 -1.25 4.74
CA MET A 110 -1.29 -0.50 3.62
C MET A 110 -2.29 0.49 3.01
N LEU A 111 -3.55 0.09 2.82
CA LEU A 111 -4.59 1.00 2.33
C LEU A 111 -4.82 2.21 3.26
N GLY A 112 -4.59 2.07 4.56
CA GLY A 112 -4.61 3.18 5.51
C GLY A 112 -3.31 3.98 5.56
N ALA A 113 -2.17 3.31 5.42
CA ALA A 113 -0.86 3.95 5.47
C ALA A 113 -0.58 4.85 4.25
N ILE A 114 -1.02 4.45 3.05
CA ILE A 114 -0.80 5.21 1.82
C ILE A 114 -1.32 6.65 1.93
N PRO A 115 -2.60 6.93 2.24
CA PRO A 115 -3.08 8.30 2.38
C PRO A 115 -2.35 9.08 3.47
N LEU A 116 -1.97 8.44 4.57
CA LEU A 116 -1.22 9.06 5.65
C LEU A 116 0.17 9.50 5.20
N VAL A 117 0.90 8.62 4.51
CA VAL A 117 2.25 8.92 3.99
C VAL A 117 2.19 10.04 2.94
N TYR A 118 1.19 10.02 2.06
CA TYR A 118 0.99 11.12 1.10
C TYR A 118 0.66 12.45 1.77
N ALA A 119 -0.15 12.45 2.84
CA ALA A 119 -0.42 13.66 3.60
C ALA A 119 0.85 14.20 4.27
N ILE A 120 1.62 13.33 4.94
CA ILE A 120 2.91 13.71 5.55
C ILE A 120 3.86 14.27 4.49
N GLY A 121 3.99 13.57 3.34
CA GLY A 121 4.83 14.02 2.22
C GLY A 121 4.40 15.36 1.67
N TYR A 122 3.12 15.60 1.49
CA TYR A 122 2.58 16.88 1.04
C TYR A 122 2.99 18.04 1.98
N PHE A 123 2.79 17.87 3.29
CA PHE A 123 3.17 18.90 4.25
C PHE A 123 4.68 19.09 4.32
N ALA A 124 5.46 18.00 4.28
CA ALA A 124 6.92 18.09 4.28
C ALA A 124 7.46 18.81 3.03
N ILE A 125 6.95 18.50 1.85
CA ILE A 125 7.35 19.16 0.61
C ILE A 125 6.97 20.64 0.68
N ARG A 126 5.74 20.95 1.08
CA ARG A 126 5.28 22.33 1.19
C ARG A 126 6.17 23.15 2.15
N TYR A 127 6.47 22.62 3.32
CA TYR A 127 7.33 23.30 4.30
C TYR A 127 8.75 23.57 3.77
N ASN A 128 9.33 22.60 3.03
CA ASN A 128 10.69 22.74 2.51
C ASN A 128 10.77 23.48 1.16
N SER A 129 9.64 23.82 0.54
CA SER A 129 9.61 24.55 -0.75
C SER A 129 9.10 25.99 -0.65
N GLU A 130 8.84 26.50 0.55
CA GLU A 130 8.31 27.87 0.75
C GLU A 130 9.24 28.97 0.23
N ASP A 131 10.56 28.73 0.26
CA ASP A 131 11.58 29.69 -0.21
C ASP A 131 11.86 29.59 -1.74
N THR A 132 11.16 28.71 -2.46
CA THR A 132 11.36 28.56 -3.89
C THR A 132 10.35 29.39 -4.70
N ALA A 133 10.77 29.87 -5.87
CA ALA A 133 9.87 30.60 -6.77
C ALA A 133 8.64 29.75 -7.11
N PRO A 134 7.43 30.36 -7.16
CA PRO A 134 6.21 29.62 -7.46
C PRO A 134 6.33 28.92 -8.82
N SER A 135 6.02 27.63 -8.85
CA SER A 135 6.00 26.85 -10.08
C SER A 135 4.79 27.24 -10.92
N THR A 136 5.03 27.54 -12.20
CA THR A 136 3.97 27.74 -13.20
C THR A 136 3.51 26.40 -13.82
N ALA A 137 4.11 25.28 -13.44
CA ALA A 137 3.81 23.98 -13.99
C ALA A 137 2.46 23.45 -13.46
N HIS A 138 1.56 23.09 -14.38
CA HIS A 138 0.31 22.40 -14.07
C HIS A 138 0.54 20.87 -14.07
N TRP A 139 0.48 20.28 -12.88
CA TRP A 139 0.59 18.82 -12.76
C TRP A 139 -0.77 18.18 -13.10
N GLY A 140 -0.88 17.58 -14.30
CA GLY A 140 -2.12 16.95 -14.77
C GLY A 140 -2.55 15.73 -13.97
N GLY A 141 -1.65 15.09 -13.20
CA GLY A 141 -1.92 13.89 -12.41
C GLY A 141 -2.60 14.09 -11.05
N VAL A 142 -2.83 15.33 -10.59
CA VAL A 142 -3.34 15.61 -9.24
C VAL A 142 -4.74 15.04 -9.03
N SER A 143 -5.64 15.14 -10.00
CA SER A 143 -7.01 14.63 -9.91
C SER A 143 -7.04 13.11 -9.75
N MET A 144 -6.22 12.40 -10.52
CA MET A 144 -6.09 10.93 -10.43
C MET A 144 -5.49 10.50 -9.09
N LEU A 145 -4.52 11.25 -8.56
CA LEU A 145 -3.96 11.01 -7.24
C LEU A 145 -5.04 11.15 -6.15
N MET A 146 -5.88 12.18 -6.23
CA MET A 146 -6.96 12.38 -5.26
C MET A 146 -7.96 11.22 -5.28
N VAL A 147 -8.39 10.76 -6.45
CA VAL A 147 -9.25 9.57 -6.58
C VAL A 147 -8.58 8.34 -5.94
N TYR A 148 -7.32 8.11 -6.25
CA TYR A 148 -6.53 7.00 -5.69
C TYR A 148 -6.51 7.04 -4.15
N LEU A 149 -6.20 8.19 -3.55
CA LEU A 149 -6.16 8.35 -2.09
C LEU A 149 -7.54 8.19 -1.45
N CYS A 150 -8.59 8.72 -2.09
CA CYS A 150 -9.98 8.55 -1.62
C CYS A 150 -10.40 7.07 -1.63
N VAL A 151 -10.07 6.31 -2.67
CA VAL A 151 -10.38 4.87 -2.75
C VAL A 151 -9.64 4.10 -1.66
N CYS A 152 -8.36 4.38 -1.46
CA CYS A 152 -7.57 3.76 -0.38
C CYS A 152 -8.18 4.03 0.99
N LEU A 153 -8.47 5.29 1.31
CA LEU A 153 -9.01 5.71 2.60
C LEU A 153 -10.43 5.15 2.84
N ALA A 154 -11.32 5.24 1.85
CA ALA A 154 -12.67 4.71 1.96
C ALA A 154 -12.66 3.19 2.18
N THR A 155 -11.80 2.46 1.47
CA THR A 155 -11.65 1.01 1.63
C THR A 155 -11.10 0.65 3.01
N PHE A 156 -10.13 1.39 3.51
CA PHE A 156 -9.60 1.22 4.86
C PHE A 156 -10.69 1.42 5.91
N ILE A 157 -11.41 2.54 5.86
CA ILE A 157 -12.49 2.86 6.81
C ILE A 157 -13.58 1.78 6.77
N ALA A 158 -14.05 1.41 5.58
CA ALA A 158 -15.05 0.37 5.40
C ALA A 158 -14.59 -0.98 5.96
N GLY A 159 -13.33 -1.35 5.70
CA GLY A 159 -12.71 -2.56 6.22
C GLY A 159 -12.69 -2.60 7.74
N VAL A 160 -12.27 -1.50 8.38
CA VAL A 160 -12.24 -1.36 9.85
C VAL A 160 -13.65 -1.42 10.45
N VAL A 161 -14.62 -0.73 9.86
CA VAL A 161 -16.02 -0.74 10.33
C VAL A 161 -16.62 -2.14 10.28
N VAL A 162 -16.46 -2.84 9.16
CA VAL A 162 -16.98 -4.22 9.01
C VAL A 162 -16.29 -5.17 10.01
N MET A 163 -14.99 -5.02 10.19
CA MET A 163 -14.24 -5.84 11.16
C MET A 163 -14.73 -5.63 12.59
N ARG A 164 -14.97 -4.37 13.01
CA ARG A 164 -15.51 -4.04 14.34
C ARG A 164 -16.91 -4.62 14.55
N ARG A 165 -17.80 -4.46 13.58
CA ARG A 165 -19.18 -5.00 13.65
C ARG A 165 -19.19 -6.51 13.81
N ARG A 166 -18.36 -7.25 13.06
CA ARG A 166 -18.24 -8.70 13.18
C ARG A 166 -17.64 -9.15 14.51
N GLY A 167 -16.80 -8.33 15.14
CA GLY A 167 -16.26 -8.60 16.49
C GLY A 167 -17.31 -8.46 17.59
N SER A 168 -18.23 -7.49 17.49
CA SER A 168 -19.24 -7.23 18.51
C SER A 168 -20.33 -8.32 18.58
N VAL A 169 -20.66 -8.97 17.47
CA VAL A 169 -21.68 -10.03 17.40
C VAL A 169 -21.23 -11.32 18.12
N GLN A 170 -19.93 -11.59 18.22
CA GLN A 170 -19.42 -12.81 18.87
C GLN A 170 -19.33 -12.72 20.41
N VAL A 171 -19.53 -11.55 21.00
CA VAL A 171 -19.45 -11.37 22.47
C VAL A 171 -20.80 -11.55 23.15
N VAL A 172 -21.90 -11.55 22.39
CA VAL A 172 -23.29 -11.59 22.89
C VAL A 172 -23.92 -12.99 22.75
N GLY A 173 -23.27 -13.93 22.14
CA GLY A 173 -23.70 -15.34 22.01
C GLY A 173 -22.83 -16.29 22.84
#